data_7a7c96167295c7daec23c12b9ea38e40
#
_entry.id   7a7c96167295c7daec23c12b9ea38e40
#
_cell.length_a   1.000
_cell.length_b   1.000
_cell.length_c   1.000
_cell.angle_alpha   90.00
_cell.angle_beta   90.00
_cell.angle_gamma   90.00
#
_symmetry.space_group_name_H-M   'P 1'
#
loop_
_entity.id
_entity.type
_entity.pdbx_description
1 polymer ?
#
loop_
_entity_poly.entity_id
_entity_poly.type
_entity_poly.pdbx_seq_one_letter_code
_entity_poly.pdbx_strand_id
1 'polypeptide(L)'
;MQGLPFVSEGSSTHKALASVTSTLSSQSSALATLAEQYRSDVYSQLNLIQSLQILYNTSQVNRGKVVVCGIGKSYKIASKLVATMNSLSIFSSALHPADALHGDLGLIDESKDCLVLLTASGNTPELLQLLPHISPEVPVVLLTCNNDSKLSNHPQVNSLLYAALPAHLNEDSIHGLPAPTVSATLSLVLADATILALSELIEEDTSKRKKLFSIKHPGGSIGADLSHLNNNVAMSKSASTNSDKKSFSSHISTASLLSLDQIRKELHTTGGPSPGSIKSSLSSLNSSDDEGELFAVKAPAAFSISERAKANSELSSLILAADKRQVLKTTLSEVKSLNSSQSELKILQWTSLYEYIIFDSNVKKMGIRTSDIRQLYKTLHEQRSTTFGMNSGLWPKFNSSLLNAFTEVVLV
;
A
#
# COMPACT_ATOMS: atom_id res chain seq x y z
N MET A 1 16.74 -43.76 27.26
CA MET A 1 16.43 -42.33 27.44
C MET A 1 17.29 -41.83 28.57
N GLN A 2 18.38 -41.12 28.27
CA GLN A 2 19.18 -40.44 29.28
C GLN A 2 18.37 -39.23 29.76
N GLY A 3 18.01 -39.23 31.07
CA GLY A 3 17.31 -38.13 31.69
C GLY A 3 18.09 -36.83 31.54
N LEU A 4 17.42 -35.74 31.12
CA LEU A 4 17.96 -34.42 31.12
C LEU A 4 18.53 -34.08 32.51
N PRO A 5 19.73 -33.47 32.61
CA PRO A 5 20.31 -33.12 33.91
C PRO A 5 19.35 -32.20 34.66
N PHE A 6 19.10 -32.55 35.93
CA PHE A 6 18.23 -31.76 36.82
C PHE A 6 18.79 -30.37 36.99
N VAL A 7 18.15 -29.40 36.36
CA VAL A 7 18.58 -27.96 36.45
C VAL A 7 18.05 -27.45 37.79
N SER A 8 18.92 -27.19 38.75
CA SER A 8 18.54 -26.64 40.05
C SER A 8 17.96 -25.24 39.91
N GLU A 9 16.88 -24.95 40.65
CA GLU A 9 16.34 -23.61 40.77
C GLU A 9 17.46 -22.65 41.22
N GLY A 10 17.71 -21.59 40.43
CA GLY A 10 18.78 -20.62 40.67
C GLY A 10 20.04 -20.82 39.84
N SER A 11 20.17 -21.89 39.06
CA SER A 11 21.27 -22.07 38.12
C SER A 11 21.21 -21.02 36.99
N SER A 12 22.36 -20.66 36.39
CA SER A 12 22.41 -19.76 35.22
C SER A 12 21.55 -20.25 34.05
N THR A 13 21.45 -21.57 33.90
CA THR A 13 20.63 -22.21 32.86
C THR A 13 19.14 -22.00 33.12
N HIS A 14 18.70 -22.09 34.38
CA HIS A 14 17.31 -21.85 34.77
C HIS A 14 16.91 -20.39 34.53
N LYS A 15 17.80 -19.42 34.85
CA LYS A 15 17.61 -18.03 34.57
C LYS A 15 17.52 -17.73 33.05
N ALA A 16 18.37 -18.39 32.25
CA ALA A 16 18.33 -18.27 30.81
C ALA A 16 17.03 -18.80 30.22
N LEU A 17 16.54 -19.96 30.68
CA LEU A 17 15.25 -20.51 30.26
C LEU A 17 14.10 -19.59 30.64
N ALA A 18 14.08 -19.04 31.84
CA ALA A 18 13.08 -18.07 32.28
C ALA A 18 13.09 -16.81 31.40
N SER A 19 14.28 -16.29 31.03
CA SER A 19 14.42 -15.16 30.14
C SER A 19 13.86 -15.44 28.74
N VAL A 20 14.16 -16.61 28.14
CA VAL A 20 13.58 -17.01 26.85
C VAL A 20 12.07 -17.06 26.91
N THR A 21 11.52 -17.73 27.95
CA THR A 21 10.05 -17.85 28.11
C THR A 21 9.40 -16.48 28.29
N SER A 22 9.98 -15.60 29.10
CA SER A 22 9.50 -14.24 29.29
C SER A 22 9.50 -13.43 27.98
N THR A 23 10.57 -13.52 27.20
CA THR A 23 10.66 -12.85 25.89
C THR A 23 9.59 -13.35 24.92
N LEU A 24 9.38 -14.66 24.80
CA LEU A 24 8.35 -15.24 23.95
C LEU A 24 6.94 -14.81 24.38
N SER A 25 6.68 -14.77 25.69
CA SER A 25 5.40 -14.31 26.23
C SER A 25 5.16 -12.85 25.93
N SER A 26 6.16 -11.99 26.09
CA SER A 26 6.07 -10.55 25.80
C SER A 26 5.82 -10.28 24.32
N GLN A 27 6.51 -10.99 23.42
CA GLN A 27 6.27 -10.91 21.99
C GLN A 27 4.86 -11.36 21.60
N SER A 28 4.38 -12.48 22.19
CA SER A 28 3.01 -12.95 21.97
C SER A 28 1.98 -11.92 22.40
N SER A 29 2.16 -11.29 23.56
CA SER A 29 1.28 -10.24 24.06
C SER A 29 1.30 -9.00 23.17
N ALA A 30 2.46 -8.59 22.68
CA ALA A 30 2.59 -7.46 21.77
C ALA A 30 1.92 -7.72 20.42
N LEU A 31 2.02 -8.94 19.88
CA LEU A 31 1.32 -9.35 18.65
C LEU A 31 -0.20 -9.37 18.85
N ALA A 32 -0.67 -9.86 20.00
CA ALA A 32 -2.11 -9.84 20.32
C ALA A 32 -2.64 -8.40 20.39
N THR A 33 -1.87 -7.48 20.99
CA THR A 33 -2.20 -6.04 21.03
C THR A 33 -2.22 -5.44 19.61
N LEU A 34 -1.26 -5.76 18.76
CA LEU A 34 -1.22 -5.32 17.37
C LEU A 34 -2.45 -5.83 16.58
N ALA A 35 -2.83 -7.08 16.76
CA ALA A 35 -4.00 -7.66 16.11
C ALA A 35 -5.30 -6.95 16.56
N GLU A 36 -5.42 -6.63 17.85
CA GLU A 36 -6.57 -5.87 18.37
C GLU A 36 -6.57 -4.43 17.87
N GLN A 37 -5.41 -3.78 17.77
CA GLN A 37 -5.28 -2.45 17.19
C GLN A 37 -5.91 -2.39 15.79
N TYR A 38 -5.56 -3.30 14.89
CA TYR A 38 -6.11 -3.32 13.53
C TYR A 38 -7.57 -3.80 13.45
N ARG A 39 -8.09 -4.40 14.53
CA ARG A 39 -9.51 -4.77 14.64
C ARG A 39 -10.38 -3.60 15.09
N SER A 40 -9.89 -2.75 15.99
CA SER A 40 -10.71 -1.79 16.72
C SER A 40 -10.29 -0.32 16.52
N ASP A 41 -9.03 -0.03 16.17
CA ASP A 41 -8.54 1.33 16.01
C ASP A 41 -8.74 1.83 14.58
N VAL A 42 -9.67 2.76 14.43
CA VAL A 42 -10.01 3.37 13.14
C VAL A 42 -8.81 4.10 12.51
N TYR A 43 -8.00 4.77 13.32
CA TYR A 43 -6.82 5.49 12.82
C TYR A 43 -5.84 4.53 12.12
N SER A 44 -5.54 3.39 12.74
CA SER A 44 -4.66 2.37 12.16
C SER A 44 -5.26 1.73 10.90
N GLN A 45 -6.58 1.47 10.91
CA GLN A 45 -7.29 0.92 9.75
C GLN A 45 -7.25 1.88 8.56
N LEU A 46 -7.46 3.18 8.78
CA LEU A 46 -7.41 4.21 7.75
C LEU A 46 -6.04 4.30 7.09
N ASN A 47 -5.02 4.38 7.92
CA ASN A 47 -3.65 4.45 7.47
C ASN A 47 -3.22 3.18 6.70
N LEU A 48 -3.66 2.00 7.14
CA LEU A 48 -3.43 0.75 6.41
C LEU A 48 -4.09 0.78 5.03
N ILE A 49 -5.35 1.19 4.94
CA ILE A 49 -6.08 1.28 3.68
C ILE A 49 -5.38 2.26 2.73
N GLN A 50 -4.96 3.42 3.22
CA GLN A 50 -4.22 4.39 2.43
C GLN A 50 -2.86 3.86 1.99
N SER A 51 -2.15 3.15 2.86
CA SER A 51 -0.89 2.48 2.53
C SER A 51 -1.08 1.42 1.42
N LEU A 52 -2.09 0.56 1.56
CA LEU A 52 -2.42 -0.44 0.55
C LEU A 52 -2.79 0.20 -0.79
N GLN A 53 -3.50 1.32 -0.79
CA GLN A 53 -3.84 2.06 -2.01
C GLN A 53 -2.59 2.62 -2.69
N ILE A 54 -1.66 3.22 -1.94
CA ILE A 54 -0.39 3.72 -2.48
C ILE A 54 0.39 2.58 -3.13
N LEU A 55 0.55 1.46 -2.42
CA LEU A 55 1.28 0.29 -2.89
C LEU A 55 0.62 -0.34 -4.13
N TYR A 56 -0.71 -0.43 -4.15
CA TYR A 56 -1.48 -0.95 -5.28
C TYR A 56 -1.35 -0.05 -6.50
N ASN A 57 -1.54 1.27 -6.33
CA ASN A 57 -1.41 2.23 -7.43
C ASN A 57 0.01 2.21 -8.01
N THR A 58 1.03 2.20 -7.16
CA THR A 58 2.42 2.08 -7.60
C THR A 58 2.64 0.85 -8.46
N SER A 59 2.22 -0.32 -7.97
CA SER A 59 2.52 -1.60 -8.64
C SER A 59 1.63 -1.90 -9.84
N GLN A 60 0.34 -1.53 -9.80
CA GLN A 60 -0.64 -1.94 -10.82
C GLN A 60 -1.04 -0.82 -11.78
N VAL A 61 -1.15 0.42 -11.30
CA VAL A 61 -1.54 1.56 -12.13
C VAL A 61 -0.32 2.19 -12.78
N ASN A 62 0.64 2.61 -11.96
CA ASN A 62 1.84 3.33 -12.43
C ASN A 62 2.90 2.39 -13.03
N ARG A 63 2.80 1.07 -12.79
CA ARG A 63 3.81 0.08 -13.19
C ARG A 63 5.21 0.39 -12.64
N GLY A 64 5.24 1.02 -11.47
CA GLY A 64 6.44 1.35 -10.71
C GLY A 64 6.85 0.23 -9.77
N LYS A 65 7.87 0.51 -8.97
CA LYS A 65 8.35 -0.37 -7.91
C LYS A 65 8.13 0.24 -6.53
N VAL A 66 8.04 -0.63 -5.55
CA VAL A 66 8.05 -0.25 -4.14
C VAL A 66 9.50 -0.20 -3.66
N VAL A 67 10.01 0.97 -3.35
CA VAL A 67 11.34 1.16 -2.79
C VAL A 67 11.25 1.12 -1.27
N VAL A 68 11.97 0.20 -0.62
CA VAL A 68 11.90 0.02 0.84
C VAL A 68 13.20 0.46 1.47
N CYS A 69 13.14 1.44 2.36
CA CYS A 69 14.30 2.09 2.96
C CYS A 69 14.31 1.95 4.48
N GLY A 70 15.47 1.69 5.05
CA GLY A 70 15.70 1.59 6.50
C GLY A 70 17.18 1.52 6.82
N ILE A 71 17.52 1.55 8.11
CA ILE A 71 18.92 1.44 8.55
C ILE A 71 19.09 0.33 9.58
N GLY A 72 20.24 -0.29 9.64
CA GLY A 72 20.57 -1.33 10.62
C GLY A 72 19.63 -2.53 10.55
N LYS A 73 18.94 -2.85 11.64
CA LYS A 73 17.98 -3.96 11.69
C LYS A 73 16.75 -3.69 10.83
N SER A 74 16.31 -2.44 10.73
CA SER A 74 15.22 -2.05 9.83
C SER A 74 15.57 -2.28 8.36
N TYR A 75 16.84 -2.08 7.95
CA TYR A 75 17.28 -2.43 6.60
C TYR A 75 17.26 -3.94 6.34
N LYS A 76 17.55 -4.76 7.35
CA LYS A 76 17.43 -6.23 7.22
C LYS A 76 15.97 -6.65 7.03
N ILE A 77 15.05 -5.99 7.72
CA ILE A 77 13.61 -6.17 7.50
C ILE A 77 13.23 -5.68 6.09
N ALA A 78 13.69 -4.50 5.66
CA ALA A 78 13.45 -3.99 4.31
C ALA A 78 13.90 -4.99 3.23
N SER A 79 15.11 -5.54 3.35
CA SER A 79 15.64 -6.56 2.44
C SER A 79 14.76 -7.82 2.40
N LYS A 80 14.26 -8.28 3.56
CA LYS A 80 13.33 -9.41 3.64
C LYS A 80 12.00 -9.10 2.96
N LEU A 81 11.45 -7.91 3.15
CA LEU A 81 10.19 -7.49 2.54
C LEU A 81 10.30 -7.40 1.02
N VAL A 82 11.39 -6.84 0.51
CA VAL A 82 11.70 -6.79 -0.92
C VAL A 82 11.75 -8.22 -1.50
N ALA A 83 12.43 -9.14 -0.83
CA ALA A 83 12.45 -10.54 -1.26
C ALA A 83 11.04 -11.15 -1.31
N THR A 84 10.21 -10.88 -0.29
CA THR A 84 8.81 -11.35 -0.25
C THR A 84 7.97 -10.74 -1.38
N MET A 85 8.05 -9.43 -1.60
CA MET A 85 7.31 -8.75 -2.67
C MET A 85 7.70 -9.28 -4.05
N ASN A 86 9.00 -9.42 -4.33
CA ASN A 86 9.50 -9.97 -5.60
C ASN A 86 9.03 -11.42 -5.80
N SER A 87 8.98 -12.23 -4.74
CA SER A 87 8.41 -13.59 -4.76
C SER A 87 6.92 -13.59 -5.16
N LEU A 88 6.18 -12.57 -4.75
CA LEU A 88 4.76 -12.36 -5.04
C LEU A 88 4.53 -11.59 -6.34
N SER A 89 5.57 -11.39 -7.16
CA SER A 89 5.52 -10.61 -8.42
C SER A 89 5.20 -9.12 -8.23
N ILE A 90 5.44 -8.57 -7.05
CA ILE A 90 5.36 -7.15 -6.75
C ILE A 90 6.76 -6.58 -6.91
N PHE A 91 6.97 -5.75 -7.95
CA PHE A 91 8.29 -5.21 -8.24
C PHE A 91 8.76 -4.28 -7.12
N SER A 92 9.94 -4.57 -6.55
CA SER A 92 10.45 -3.85 -5.39
C SER A 92 11.97 -3.86 -5.31
N SER A 93 12.54 -2.88 -4.61
CA SER A 93 13.97 -2.74 -4.36
C SER A 93 14.23 -2.20 -2.96
N ALA A 94 15.36 -2.61 -2.35
CA ALA A 94 15.82 -2.05 -1.10
C ALA A 94 16.74 -0.85 -1.35
N LEU A 95 16.63 0.18 -0.52
CA LEU A 95 17.47 1.38 -0.56
C LEU A 95 18.04 1.64 0.83
N HIS A 96 19.37 1.74 0.93
CA HIS A 96 20.01 2.15 2.16
C HIS A 96 20.12 3.68 2.20
N PRO A 97 19.71 4.38 3.27
CA PRO A 97 19.67 5.85 3.27
C PRO A 97 21.04 6.51 3.07
N ALA A 98 22.12 5.89 3.56
CA ALA A 98 23.47 6.41 3.32
C ALA A 98 23.86 6.29 1.83
N ASP A 99 23.59 5.14 1.20
CA ASP A 99 23.91 4.92 -0.22
C ASP A 99 23.04 5.83 -1.10
N ALA A 100 21.79 6.06 -0.70
CA ALA A 100 20.90 7.02 -1.37
C ALA A 100 21.52 8.41 -1.46
N LEU A 101 22.08 8.92 -0.37
CA LEU A 101 22.75 10.24 -0.33
C LEU A 101 24.07 10.28 -1.12
N HIS A 102 24.56 9.14 -1.59
CA HIS A 102 25.78 9.00 -2.39
C HIS A 102 25.53 8.51 -3.83
N GLY A 103 24.30 8.64 -4.33
CA GLY A 103 23.97 8.40 -5.73
C GLY A 103 22.82 7.43 -5.98
N ASP A 104 22.49 6.54 -5.02
CA ASP A 104 21.45 5.52 -5.19
C ASP A 104 20.01 6.12 -5.17
N LEU A 105 19.86 7.44 -4.99
CA LEU A 105 18.58 8.14 -5.27
C LEU A 105 18.11 7.93 -6.71
N GLY A 106 19.03 7.74 -7.66
CA GLY A 106 18.70 7.39 -9.04
C GLY A 106 17.95 6.08 -9.21
N LEU A 107 17.82 5.26 -8.14
CA LEU A 107 16.97 4.08 -8.12
C LEU A 107 15.48 4.45 -8.19
N ILE A 108 15.07 5.63 -7.72
CA ILE A 108 13.66 6.04 -7.61
C ILE A 108 13.22 6.71 -8.92
N ASP A 109 12.19 6.15 -9.56
CA ASP A 109 11.46 6.83 -10.64
C ASP A 109 10.35 7.66 -10.00
N GLU A 110 10.53 8.98 -9.96
CA GLU A 110 9.62 9.90 -9.26
C GLU A 110 8.19 9.86 -9.79
N SER A 111 8.02 9.50 -11.06
CA SER A 111 6.72 9.45 -11.72
C SER A 111 5.92 8.16 -11.47
N LYS A 112 6.56 7.11 -10.92
CA LYS A 112 5.93 5.78 -10.85
C LYS A 112 6.07 5.09 -9.50
N ASP A 113 7.18 5.34 -8.80
CA ASP A 113 7.54 4.59 -7.61
C ASP A 113 6.91 5.17 -6.34
N CYS A 114 6.91 4.40 -5.27
CA CYS A 114 6.66 4.88 -3.92
C CYS A 114 7.80 4.47 -2.99
N LEU A 115 7.94 5.19 -1.89
CA LEU A 115 8.94 4.95 -0.88
C LEU A 115 8.29 4.44 0.40
N VAL A 116 8.78 3.31 0.94
CA VAL A 116 8.38 2.77 2.24
C VAL A 116 9.56 2.95 3.21
N LEU A 117 9.39 3.79 4.21
CA LEU A 117 10.40 4.02 5.26
C LEU A 117 10.12 3.11 6.46
N LEU A 118 11.17 2.45 6.97
CA LEU A 118 11.10 1.58 8.15
C LEU A 118 11.92 2.15 9.31
N THR A 119 11.25 2.47 10.41
CA THR A 119 11.91 2.88 11.66
C THR A 119 10.98 2.69 12.86
N ALA A 120 11.40 1.94 13.86
CA ALA A 120 10.59 1.73 15.05
C ALA A 120 10.36 3.05 15.83
N SER A 121 11.40 3.87 15.98
CA SER A 121 11.30 5.14 16.73
C SER A 121 10.62 6.28 15.98
N GLY A 122 10.62 6.25 14.65
CA GLY A 122 10.18 7.38 13.81
C GLY A 122 11.09 8.62 13.87
N ASN A 123 12.27 8.52 14.48
CA ASN A 123 13.20 9.65 14.69
C ASN A 123 14.60 9.40 14.14
N THR A 124 14.76 8.43 13.22
CA THR A 124 16.04 8.04 12.63
C THR A 124 16.63 9.19 11.83
N PRO A 125 17.82 9.73 12.22
CA PRO A 125 18.38 10.91 11.59
C PRO A 125 18.65 10.75 10.10
N GLU A 126 19.12 9.58 9.66
CA GLU A 126 19.45 9.30 8.26
C GLU A 126 18.20 9.32 7.36
N LEU A 127 17.05 8.91 7.87
CA LEU A 127 15.79 8.98 7.13
C LEU A 127 15.27 10.42 7.08
N LEU A 128 15.46 11.18 8.16
CA LEU A 128 15.12 12.61 8.19
C LEU A 128 16.00 13.43 7.24
N GLN A 129 17.29 13.06 7.11
CA GLN A 129 18.19 13.69 6.14
C GLN A 129 17.86 13.30 4.70
N LEU A 130 17.33 12.11 4.47
CA LEU A 130 16.98 11.63 3.14
C LEU A 130 15.73 12.34 2.56
N LEU A 131 14.70 12.55 3.37
CA LEU A 131 13.39 13.05 2.90
C LEU A 131 13.46 14.36 2.08
N PRO A 132 14.25 15.38 2.44
CA PRO A 132 14.34 16.61 1.64
C PRO A 132 14.88 16.40 0.21
N HIS A 133 15.51 15.25 -0.06
CA HIS A 133 16.02 14.89 -1.38
C HIS A 133 15.08 14.01 -2.19
N ILE A 134 13.95 13.62 -1.61
CA ILE A 134 12.89 12.87 -2.30
C ILE A 134 11.90 13.87 -2.89
N SER A 135 11.57 13.69 -4.16
CA SER A 135 10.55 14.50 -4.83
C SER A 135 9.22 14.44 -4.06
N PRO A 136 8.50 15.56 -3.87
CA PRO A 136 7.17 15.58 -3.26
C PRO A 136 6.12 14.73 -4.00
N GLU A 137 6.38 14.37 -5.26
CA GLU A 137 5.50 13.52 -6.06
C GLU A 137 5.60 12.04 -5.70
N VAL A 138 6.70 11.62 -5.06
CA VAL A 138 6.90 10.24 -4.61
C VAL A 138 6.08 9.99 -3.34
N PRO A 139 5.05 9.15 -3.38
CA PRO A 139 4.29 8.81 -2.19
C PRO A 139 5.15 8.09 -1.15
N VAL A 140 5.05 8.52 0.11
CA VAL A 140 5.83 7.96 1.22
C VAL A 140 4.91 7.27 2.22
N VAL A 141 5.16 6.00 2.47
CA VAL A 141 4.54 5.19 3.53
C VAL A 141 5.56 5.00 4.66
N LEU A 142 5.18 5.27 5.89
CA LEU A 142 6.06 5.05 7.05
C LEU A 142 5.60 3.85 7.88
N LEU A 143 6.44 2.84 8.02
CA LEU A 143 6.25 1.77 8.99
C LEU A 143 7.00 2.09 10.28
N THR A 144 6.25 2.26 11.38
CA THR A 144 6.80 2.72 12.66
C THR A 144 6.04 2.17 13.86
N CYS A 145 6.72 2.11 15.01
CA CYS A 145 6.07 1.83 16.31
C CYS A 145 5.69 3.12 17.07
N ASN A 146 5.92 4.30 16.47
CA ASN A 146 5.65 5.59 17.10
C ASN A 146 4.86 6.50 16.15
N ASN A 147 3.61 6.76 16.46
CA ASN A 147 2.71 7.62 15.68
C ASN A 147 2.85 9.11 16.01
N ASP A 148 3.65 9.46 17.00
CA ASP A 148 3.99 10.85 17.38
C ASP A 148 5.51 11.05 17.34
N SER A 149 6.08 11.08 16.15
CA SER A 149 7.49 11.24 15.90
C SER A 149 7.74 12.28 14.82
N LYS A 150 9.00 12.68 14.64
CA LYS A 150 9.37 13.62 13.56
C LYS A 150 8.98 13.11 12.18
N LEU A 151 9.14 11.81 11.91
CA LEU A 151 8.75 11.21 10.62
C LEU A 151 7.24 11.02 10.52
N SER A 152 6.56 10.62 11.60
CA SER A 152 5.10 10.44 11.58
C SER A 152 4.35 11.75 11.33
N ASN A 153 4.93 12.88 11.79
CA ASN A 153 4.39 14.22 11.60
C ASN A 153 5.00 14.94 10.39
N HIS A 154 5.83 14.27 9.59
CA HIS A 154 6.48 14.90 8.45
C HIS A 154 5.50 15.08 7.29
N PRO A 155 5.42 16.26 6.65
CA PRO A 155 4.41 16.58 5.61
C PRO A 155 4.51 15.69 4.35
N GLN A 156 5.68 15.14 4.05
CA GLN A 156 5.86 14.20 2.94
C GLN A 156 5.38 12.77 3.25
N VAL A 157 5.10 12.42 4.51
CA VAL A 157 4.58 11.09 4.85
C VAL A 157 3.09 11.05 4.59
N ASN A 158 2.67 10.24 3.65
CA ASN A 158 1.28 10.15 3.20
C ASN A 158 0.44 9.19 4.05
N SER A 159 1.05 8.13 4.61
CA SER A 159 0.35 7.15 5.43
C SER A 159 1.28 6.40 6.37
N LEU A 160 0.71 5.80 7.42
CA LEU A 160 1.44 5.07 8.43
C LEU A 160 1.02 3.59 8.45
N LEU A 161 1.97 2.70 8.43
CA LEU A 161 1.82 1.33 8.92
C LEU A 161 2.24 1.35 10.40
N TYR A 162 1.28 1.63 11.28
CA TYR A 162 1.53 1.85 12.69
C TYR A 162 1.47 0.56 13.48
N ALA A 163 2.60 0.13 14.02
CA ALA A 163 2.74 -1.04 14.91
C ALA A 163 2.90 -0.57 16.34
N ALA A 164 1.81 -0.23 17.04
CA ALA A 164 1.85 0.27 18.40
C ALA A 164 2.58 -0.71 19.33
N LEU A 165 3.58 -0.19 20.04
CA LEU A 165 4.34 -0.95 21.03
C LEU A 165 4.02 -0.40 22.43
N PRO A 166 3.23 -1.14 23.25
CA PRO A 166 2.95 -0.72 24.62
C PRO A 166 4.22 -0.53 25.46
N ALA A 167 4.27 0.51 26.27
CA ALA A 167 5.46 0.87 27.03
C ALA A 167 5.97 -0.27 27.93
N HIS A 168 5.07 -1.07 28.51
CA HIS A 168 5.44 -2.22 29.36
C HIS A 168 5.93 -3.46 28.58
N LEU A 169 5.79 -3.45 27.24
CA LEU A 169 6.24 -4.50 26.33
C LEU A 169 7.40 -4.06 25.45
N ASN A 170 7.95 -2.87 25.65
CA ASN A 170 9.14 -2.43 24.92
C ASN A 170 10.40 -3.16 25.45
N GLU A 171 11.45 -3.14 24.67
CA GLU A 171 12.70 -3.86 24.93
C GLU A 171 13.36 -3.46 26.27
N ASP A 172 13.33 -2.17 26.56
CA ASP A 172 13.89 -1.62 27.80
C ASP A 172 13.15 -2.13 29.04
N SER A 173 11.82 -2.18 28.97
CA SER A 173 10.97 -2.69 30.05
C SER A 173 11.13 -4.19 30.30
N ILE A 174 11.37 -4.97 29.23
CA ILE A 174 11.47 -6.43 29.31
C ILE A 174 12.88 -6.89 29.64
N HIS A 175 13.90 -6.24 29.00
CA HIS A 175 15.29 -6.71 29.05
C HIS A 175 16.26 -5.74 29.71
N GLY A 176 15.80 -4.52 30.06
CA GLY A 176 16.66 -3.46 30.59
C GLY A 176 17.67 -2.91 29.58
N LEU A 177 17.44 -3.14 28.28
CA LEU A 177 18.29 -2.63 27.21
C LEU A 177 17.47 -2.53 25.90
N PRO A 178 17.73 -1.51 25.05
CA PRO A 178 16.93 -1.25 23.85
C PRO A 178 17.38 -2.12 22.64
N ALA A 179 17.51 -3.43 22.83
CA ALA A 179 17.82 -4.35 21.74
C ALA A 179 16.57 -4.61 20.88
N PRO A 180 16.49 -4.16 19.62
CA PRO A 180 15.30 -4.30 18.78
C PRO A 180 14.92 -5.78 18.61
N THR A 181 13.90 -6.21 19.32
CA THR A 181 13.34 -7.57 19.34
C THR A 181 11.83 -7.51 19.15
N VAL A 182 11.09 -6.99 20.12
CA VAL A 182 9.62 -6.87 20.02
C VAL A 182 9.23 -5.88 18.93
N SER A 183 9.81 -4.69 18.91
CA SER A 183 9.57 -3.67 17.89
C SER A 183 9.88 -4.19 16.48
N ALA A 184 10.98 -4.91 16.32
CA ALA A 184 11.37 -5.52 15.06
C ALA A 184 10.39 -6.62 14.62
N THR A 185 9.92 -7.45 15.56
CA THR A 185 8.91 -8.49 15.31
C THR A 185 7.57 -7.88 14.88
N LEU A 186 7.08 -6.86 15.59
CA LEU A 186 5.84 -6.17 15.23
C LEU A 186 5.92 -5.55 13.84
N SER A 187 7.03 -4.85 13.54
CA SER A 187 7.27 -4.25 12.23
C SER A 187 7.28 -5.31 11.12
N LEU A 188 7.96 -6.43 11.35
CA LEU A 188 8.04 -7.52 10.38
C LEU A 188 6.67 -8.14 10.11
N VAL A 189 5.92 -8.48 11.17
CA VAL A 189 4.61 -9.15 11.05
C VAL A 189 3.59 -8.24 10.38
N LEU A 190 3.54 -6.94 10.74
CA LEU A 190 2.64 -5.98 10.11
C LEU A 190 2.96 -5.81 8.62
N ALA A 191 4.24 -5.70 8.29
CA ALA A 191 4.67 -5.56 6.89
C ALA A 191 4.34 -6.82 6.07
N ASP A 192 4.58 -8.02 6.61
CA ASP A 192 4.22 -9.27 5.93
C ASP A 192 2.71 -9.37 5.71
N ALA A 193 1.90 -9.05 6.71
CA ALA A 193 0.45 -9.04 6.59
C ALA A 193 -0.02 -8.03 5.52
N THR A 194 0.59 -6.83 5.47
CA THR A 194 0.28 -5.81 4.46
C THR A 194 0.62 -6.28 3.05
N ILE A 195 1.79 -6.91 2.85
CA ILE A 195 2.23 -7.40 1.55
C ILE A 195 1.35 -8.57 1.07
N LEU A 196 0.96 -9.48 1.96
CA LEU A 196 0.06 -10.57 1.62
C LEU A 196 -1.33 -10.03 1.23
N ALA A 197 -1.88 -9.09 1.98
CA ALA A 197 -3.12 -8.41 1.64
C ALA A 197 -3.03 -7.68 0.28
N LEU A 198 -1.92 -6.99 0.01
CA LEU A 198 -1.66 -6.38 -1.30
C LEU A 198 -1.65 -7.43 -2.43
N SER A 199 -0.99 -8.56 -2.21
CA SER A 199 -0.97 -9.66 -3.19
C SER A 199 -2.38 -10.20 -3.49
N GLU A 200 -3.24 -10.24 -2.47
CA GLU A 200 -4.65 -10.65 -2.61
C GLU A 200 -5.49 -9.61 -3.36
N LEU A 201 -5.23 -8.33 -3.15
CA LEU A 201 -5.87 -7.25 -3.91
C LEU A 201 -5.44 -7.24 -5.39
N ILE A 202 -4.19 -7.62 -5.69
CA ILE A 202 -3.67 -7.68 -7.07
C ILE A 202 -4.26 -8.86 -7.84
N GLU A 203 -4.38 -10.02 -7.21
CA GLU A 203 -4.94 -11.23 -7.81
C GLU A 203 -5.77 -11.99 -6.76
N GLU A 204 -7.07 -11.98 -6.91
CA GLU A 204 -8.01 -12.63 -5.98
C GLU A 204 -7.96 -14.15 -6.07
N ASP A 205 -7.66 -14.69 -7.25
CA ASP A 205 -7.62 -16.15 -7.48
C ASP A 205 -6.36 -16.76 -6.84
N THR A 206 -6.57 -17.52 -5.77
CA THR A 206 -5.50 -18.23 -5.06
C THR A 206 -4.71 -19.17 -5.95
N SER A 207 -5.35 -19.82 -6.94
CA SER A 207 -4.67 -20.75 -7.84
C SER A 207 -3.72 -20.00 -8.78
N LYS A 208 -4.13 -18.84 -9.27
CA LYS A 208 -3.27 -17.95 -10.07
C LYS A 208 -2.12 -17.39 -9.23
N ARG A 209 -2.37 -16.94 -7.99
CA ARG A 209 -1.29 -16.50 -7.08
C ARG A 209 -0.26 -17.60 -6.86
N LYS A 210 -0.70 -18.85 -6.57
CA LYS A 210 0.19 -20.00 -6.42
C LYS A 210 1.01 -20.26 -7.67
N LYS A 211 0.40 -20.16 -8.85
CA LYS A 211 1.12 -20.34 -10.13
C LYS A 211 2.17 -19.24 -10.34
N LEU A 212 1.82 -17.97 -10.13
CA LEU A 212 2.76 -16.85 -10.22
C LEU A 212 3.92 -17.00 -9.25
N PHE A 213 3.63 -17.40 -8.00
CA PHE A 213 4.64 -17.69 -6.98
C PHE A 213 5.56 -18.83 -7.37
N SER A 214 5.01 -19.94 -7.89
CA SER A 214 5.80 -21.08 -8.37
C SER A 214 6.81 -20.69 -9.47
N ILE A 215 6.38 -19.85 -10.42
CA ILE A 215 7.25 -19.38 -11.52
C ILE A 215 8.45 -18.57 -10.98
N LYS A 216 8.30 -17.89 -9.84
CA LYS A 216 9.38 -17.12 -9.20
C LYS A 216 10.32 -17.97 -8.34
N HIS A 217 9.98 -19.25 -8.13
CA HIS A 217 10.77 -20.17 -7.29
C HIS A 217 11.19 -21.40 -8.10
N PRO A 218 11.97 -21.26 -9.19
CA PRO A 218 12.34 -22.40 -10.07
C PRO A 218 13.27 -23.40 -9.37
N GLY A 219 13.89 -23.00 -8.25
CA GLY A 219 14.76 -23.85 -7.44
C GLY A 219 14.17 -24.11 -6.05
N GLY A 220 14.64 -25.15 -5.39
CA GLY A 220 14.24 -25.51 -4.03
C GLY A 220 12.93 -26.28 -3.92
N SER A 221 12.58 -26.70 -2.68
CA SER A 221 11.40 -27.55 -2.39
C SER A 221 10.10 -26.88 -2.79
N ILE A 222 9.95 -25.58 -2.51
CA ILE A 222 8.72 -24.81 -2.79
C ILE A 222 8.41 -24.82 -4.30
N GLY A 223 9.43 -24.61 -5.14
CA GLY A 223 9.26 -24.65 -6.60
C GLY A 223 8.96 -26.05 -7.11
N ALA A 224 9.61 -27.07 -6.54
CA ALA A 224 9.36 -28.45 -6.87
C ALA A 224 7.93 -28.89 -6.50
N ASP A 225 7.45 -28.55 -5.31
CA ASP A 225 6.11 -28.89 -4.82
C ASP A 225 5.00 -28.25 -5.66
N LEU A 226 5.25 -27.06 -6.21
CA LEU A 226 4.29 -26.31 -7.03
C LEU A 226 4.50 -26.49 -8.55
N SER A 227 5.50 -27.26 -8.96
CA SER A 227 5.87 -27.45 -10.39
C SER A 227 4.73 -28.04 -11.24
N HIS A 228 3.85 -28.85 -10.62
CA HIS A 228 2.65 -29.39 -11.27
C HIS A 228 1.69 -28.29 -11.79
N LEU A 229 1.69 -27.10 -11.19
CA LEU A 229 0.88 -25.97 -11.66
C LEU A 229 1.40 -25.33 -12.94
N ASN A 230 2.68 -25.57 -13.28
CA ASN A 230 3.32 -25.02 -14.48
C ASN A 230 3.21 -25.96 -15.70
N ASN A 231 2.92 -27.25 -15.49
CA ASN A 231 2.95 -28.25 -16.55
C ASN A 231 1.73 -28.22 -17.50
N ASN A 232 0.71 -27.43 -17.24
CA ASN A 232 -0.48 -27.32 -18.09
C ASN A 232 -0.26 -26.51 -19.39
N VAL A 233 0.94 -25.99 -19.64
CA VAL A 233 1.29 -25.26 -20.88
C VAL A 233 2.11 -26.10 -21.85
N ALA A 234 2.69 -27.24 -21.43
CA ALA A 234 3.63 -28.03 -22.24
C ALA A 234 3.01 -29.25 -22.97
N MET A 235 1.72 -29.54 -22.79
CA MET A 235 1.10 -30.73 -23.38
C MET A 235 0.30 -30.50 -24.67
N SER A 236 0.68 -29.57 -25.54
CA SER A 236 0.04 -29.44 -26.85
C SER A 236 1.02 -29.58 -28.05
N LYS A 237 2.22 -30.08 -27.87
CA LYS A 237 3.08 -30.49 -29.01
C LYS A 237 4.05 -31.60 -28.60
N SER A 238 3.72 -32.82 -28.91
CA SER A 238 4.51 -33.84 -29.65
C SER A 238 4.12 -35.23 -29.23
N ALA A 239 3.27 -35.85 -30.05
CA ALA A 239 3.33 -37.28 -30.28
C ALA A 239 4.33 -37.49 -31.42
N SER A 240 5.47 -38.10 -31.15
CA SER A 240 6.08 -39.18 -31.98
C SER A 240 7.53 -39.44 -31.61
N THR A 241 7.75 -40.72 -31.29
CA THR A 241 8.87 -41.63 -31.60
C THR A 241 10.22 -41.50 -30.91
N ASN A 242 10.43 -42.52 -30.08
CA ASN A 242 11.59 -43.47 -30.00
C ASN A 242 12.99 -43.03 -29.57
N SER A 243 13.37 -43.69 -28.49
CA SER A 243 14.59 -44.50 -28.23
C SER A 243 15.96 -43.82 -28.05
N ASP A 244 16.54 -44.25 -26.95
CA ASP A 244 17.94 -44.57 -26.66
C ASP A 244 18.86 -43.55 -25.94
N LYS A 245 19.10 -43.95 -24.69
CA LYS A 245 20.37 -44.06 -23.94
C LYS A 245 21.44 -42.95 -23.93
N LYS A 246 21.75 -42.61 -22.67
CA LYS A 246 23.06 -42.30 -22.06
C LYS A 246 23.67 -40.91 -22.25
N SER A 247 23.88 -40.26 -21.20
CA SER A 247 25.09 -39.93 -20.42
C SER A 247 25.07 -38.54 -19.83
N PHE A 248 25.53 -38.45 -18.60
CA PHE A 248 25.84 -37.27 -17.82
C PHE A 248 26.63 -36.21 -18.60
N SER A 249 26.14 -34.97 -18.60
CA SER A 249 27.02 -33.81 -18.70
C SER A 249 26.28 -32.56 -18.15
N SER A 250 26.88 -31.92 -17.20
CA SER A 250 26.49 -30.66 -16.58
C SER A 250 26.59 -29.52 -17.61
N HIS A 251 25.46 -28.96 -18.01
CA HIS A 251 25.43 -27.65 -18.65
C HIS A 251 24.30 -26.82 -18.03
N ILE A 252 24.71 -25.72 -17.38
CA ILE A 252 23.84 -24.65 -16.94
C ILE A 252 23.18 -24.06 -18.18
N SER A 253 21.89 -24.31 -18.32
CA SER A 253 21.12 -23.85 -19.48
C SER A 253 20.58 -22.43 -19.22
N THR A 254 20.99 -21.50 -20.08
CA THR A 254 20.51 -20.11 -20.21
C THR A 254 19.10 -20.01 -20.82
N ALA A 255 18.18 -20.92 -20.46
CA ALA A 255 16.83 -21.01 -21.05
C ALA A 255 15.79 -20.07 -20.39
N SER A 256 16.20 -19.22 -19.43
CA SER A 256 15.26 -18.38 -18.67
C SER A 256 14.92 -17.02 -19.31
N LEU A 257 15.59 -16.63 -20.41
CA LEU A 257 15.36 -15.32 -21.06
C LEU A 257 14.38 -15.34 -22.24
N LEU A 258 14.00 -16.51 -22.72
CA LEU A 258 13.10 -16.63 -23.88
C LEU A 258 11.60 -16.64 -23.53
N SER A 259 11.22 -16.82 -22.26
CA SER A 259 9.82 -16.88 -21.86
C SER A 259 9.14 -15.51 -21.73
N LEU A 260 9.90 -14.44 -21.53
CA LEU A 260 9.35 -13.07 -21.40
C LEU A 260 8.92 -12.48 -22.75
N ASP A 261 9.60 -12.85 -23.83
CA ASP A 261 9.23 -12.40 -25.18
C ASP A 261 8.01 -13.16 -25.75
N GLN A 262 7.77 -14.38 -25.31
CA GLN A 262 6.54 -15.10 -25.68
C GLN A 262 5.31 -14.54 -25.00
N ILE A 263 5.40 -14.15 -23.73
CA ILE A 263 4.30 -13.48 -23.00
C ILE A 263 3.99 -12.10 -23.60
N ARG A 264 5.00 -11.41 -24.11
CA ARG A 264 4.83 -10.12 -24.78
C ARG A 264 4.17 -10.24 -26.16
N LYS A 265 4.37 -11.34 -26.87
CA LYS A 265 3.74 -11.59 -28.18
C LYS A 265 2.25 -11.96 -28.09
N GLU A 266 1.83 -12.64 -27.04
CA GLU A 266 0.41 -13.00 -26.87
C GLU A 266 -0.46 -11.81 -26.43
N LEU A 267 0.12 -10.74 -25.88
CA LEU A 267 -0.56 -9.49 -25.52
C LEU A 267 -0.73 -8.52 -26.71
N HIS A 268 -0.10 -8.78 -27.86
CA HIS A 268 -0.13 -7.88 -29.02
C HIS A 268 -0.95 -8.37 -30.21
N THR A 269 -1.71 -9.46 -30.09
CA THR A 269 -2.57 -9.95 -31.18
C THR A 269 -4.06 -9.65 -30.96
N THR A 270 -4.40 -8.39 -30.66
CA THR A 270 -5.73 -7.86 -31.01
C THR A 270 -5.52 -6.43 -31.49
N GLY A 271 -5.74 -6.26 -32.79
CA GLY A 271 -5.41 -5.05 -33.52
C GLY A 271 -6.30 -3.85 -33.22
N GLY A 272 -5.67 -2.68 -33.25
CA GLY A 272 -6.30 -1.37 -33.34
C GLY A 272 -5.25 -0.36 -33.78
N PRO A 273 -5.58 0.69 -34.52
CA PRO A 273 -4.67 1.46 -35.35
C PRO A 273 -3.80 2.47 -34.61
N SER A 274 -2.62 2.74 -35.17
CA SER A 274 -1.61 3.68 -34.72
C SER A 274 -2.12 5.13 -34.69
N PRO A 275 -1.71 5.94 -33.71
CA PRO A 275 -1.87 7.41 -33.79
C PRO A 275 -0.60 8.05 -34.37
N GLY A 276 -0.85 8.99 -35.30
CA GLY A 276 0.16 9.79 -35.95
C GLY A 276 0.77 10.85 -35.02
N SER A 277 1.99 11.17 -35.38
CA SER A 277 2.84 12.27 -34.91
C SER A 277 2.12 13.62 -34.82
N ILE A 278 2.24 14.29 -33.66
CA ILE A 278 2.05 15.75 -33.58
C ILE A 278 3.25 16.39 -32.89
N LYS A 279 3.78 17.37 -33.58
CA LYS A 279 4.98 18.16 -33.26
C LYS A 279 4.74 19.14 -32.12
N SER A 280 5.84 19.41 -31.44
CA SER A 280 6.08 20.44 -30.44
C SER A 280 5.74 21.86 -30.87
N SER A 281 5.24 22.68 -29.96
CA SER A 281 5.51 24.12 -29.95
C SER A 281 5.60 24.63 -28.50
N LEU A 282 6.82 25.07 -28.16
CA LEU A 282 7.14 25.92 -27.01
C LEU A 282 6.65 27.34 -27.25
N SER A 283 6.11 28.00 -26.25
CA SER A 283 6.35 29.42 -26.00
C SER A 283 5.96 29.79 -24.56
N SER A 284 6.93 30.02 -23.74
CA SER A 284 7.30 31.16 -22.88
C SER A 284 6.19 32.13 -22.47
N LEU A 285 6.09 32.45 -21.16
CA LEU A 285 6.25 33.78 -20.60
C LEU A 285 6.00 33.84 -19.08
N ASN A 286 7.07 34.27 -18.40
CA ASN A 286 7.24 35.30 -17.36
C ASN A 286 6.38 35.31 -16.06
N SER A 287 7.16 35.22 -15.02
CA SER A 287 7.22 35.85 -13.70
C SER A 287 6.29 37.03 -13.38
N SER A 288 5.70 37.02 -12.19
CA SER A 288 5.74 38.14 -11.24
C SER A 288 5.35 37.69 -9.82
N ASP A 289 6.14 38.21 -8.90
CA ASP A 289 6.02 38.07 -7.42
C ASP A 289 4.70 38.63 -6.92
N ASP A 290 4.13 38.02 -5.86
CA ASP A 290 3.60 38.81 -4.73
C ASP A 290 3.43 37.96 -3.45
N GLU A 291 3.68 38.65 -2.33
CA GLU A 291 3.77 38.09 -0.98
C GLU A 291 2.39 37.87 -0.33
N GLY A 292 2.36 36.88 0.54
CA GLY A 292 1.66 36.72 1.81
C GLY A 292 0.24 37.26 2.02
N GLU A 293 -0.71 36.34 2.25
CA GLU A 293 -1.84 36.62 3.16
C GLU A 293 -2.37 35.34 3.82
N LEU A 294 -2.66 35.48 5.13
CA LEU A 294 -3.21 34.50 6.04
C LEU A 294 -4.52 33.88 5.51
N PHE A 295 -4.58 32.56 5.46
CA PHE A 295 -5.81 31.85 5.07
C PHE A 295 -6.85 31.84 6.19
N ALA A 296 -7.85 32.71 6.06
CA ALA A 296 -9.15 32.52 6.70
C ALA A 296 -9.97 31.55 5.83
N VAL A 297 -10.41 30.43 6.43
CA VAL A 297 -11.29 29.46 5.79
C VAL A 297 -12.64 30.08 5.50
N LYS A 298 -12.88 30.51 4.26
CA LYS A 298 -14.20 30.88 3.76
C LYS A 298 -15.00 29.65 3.38
N ALA A 299 -16.25 29.60 3.86
CA ALA A 299 -17.25 28.63 3.39
C ALA A 299 -17.36 28.69 1.85
N PRO A 300 -17.63 27.56 1.15
CA PRO A 300 -17.68 27.55 -0.30
C PRO A 300 -18.79 28.47 -0.79
N ALA A 301 -18.39 29.46 -1.59
CA ALA A 301 -19.31 30.36 -2.28
C ALA A 301 -20.19 29.58 -3.27
N ALA A 302 -21.48 29.94 -3.36
CA ALA A 302 -22.40 29.34 -4.31
C ALA A 302 -21.94 29.65 -5.74
N PHE A 303 -21.50 28.62 -6.46
CA PHE A 303 -21.13 28.73 -7.88
C PHE A 303 -22.31 29.20 -8.73
N SER A 304 -22.03 30.03 -9.72
CA SER A 304 -23.01 30.45 -10.74
C SER A 304 -23.50 29.26 -11.56
N ILE A 305 -24.67 29.36 -12.16
CA ILE A 305 -25.27 28.27 -12.98
C ILE A 305 -24.31 27.88 -14.13
N SER A 306 -23.58 28.82 -14.71
CA SER A 306 -22.60 28.58 -15.77
C SER A 306 -21.37 27.82 -15.30
N GLU A 307 -20.88 28.10 -14.10
CA GLU A 307 -19.73 27.40 -13.50
C GLU A 307 -20.09 25.95 -13.10
N ARG A 308 -21.31 25.73 -12.60
CA ARG A 308 -21.82 24.37 -12.33
C ARG A 308 -21.97 23.53 -13.60
N ALA A 309 -22.49 24.12 -14.69
CA ALA A 309 -22.61 23.44 -15.97
C ALA A 309 -21.25 23.06 -16.55
N LYS A 310 -20.25 23.93 -16.42
CA LYS A 310 -18.85 23.65 -16.85
C LYS A 310 -18.20 22.55 -16.02
N ALA A 311 -18.34 22.59 -14.70
CA ALA A 311 -17.83 21.56 -13.79
C ALA A 311 -18.50 20.18 -14.03
N ASN A 312 -19.80 20.13 -14.32
CA ASN A 312 -20.52 18.91 -14.66
C ASN A 312 -20.07 18.30 -15.98
N SER A 313 -19.82 19.13 -17.00
CA SER A 313 -19.29 18.70 -18.29
C SER A 313 -17.86 18.15 -18.16
N GLU A 314 -17.03 18.78 -17.35
CA GLU A 314 -15.67 18.33 -17.07
C GLU A 314 -15.67 16.99 -16.32
N LEU A 315 -16.50 16.85 -15.28
CA LEU A 315 -16.61 15.59 -14.54
C LEU A 315 -17.15 14.45 -15.42
N SER A 316 -18.12 14.74 -16.29
CA SER A 316 -18.63 13.76 -17.27
C SER A 316 -17.55 13.25 -18.20
N SER A 317 -16.71 14.15 -18.73
CA SER A 317 -15.60 13.80 -19.62
C SER A 317 -14.55 12.97 -18.91
N LEU A 318 -14.24 13.28 -17.66
CA LEU A 318 -13.27 12.53 -16.84
C LEU A 318 -13.78 11.11 -16.51
N ILE A 319 -15.05 10.96 -16.15
CA ILE A 319 -15.65 9.64 -15.89
C ILE A 319 -15.68 8.78 -17.17
N LEU A 320 -15.94 9.38 -18.34
CA LEU A 320 -15.92 8.67 -19.62
C LEU A 320 -14.51 8.24 -20.03
N ALA A 321 -13.50 9.02 -19.69
CA ALA A 321 -12.10 8.73 -19.98
C ALA A 321 -11.48 7.74 -18.96
N ALA A 322 -12.06 7.59 -17.78
CA ALA A 322 -11.56 6.72 -16.72
C ALA A 322 -11.71 5.24 -17.09
N ASP A 323 -10.78 4.41 -16.63
CA ASP A 323 -10.94 2.94 -16.71
C ASP A 323 -12.20 2.54 -15.92
N LYS A 324 -12.97 1.60 -16.48
CA LYS A 324 -14.18 1.07 -15.84
C LYS A 324 -13.95 0.55 -14.43
N ARG A 325 -12.71 0.14 -14.11
CA ARG A 325 -12.29 -0.31 -12.78
C ARG A 325 -12.13 0.83 -11.77
N GLN A 326 -11.99 2.06 -12.23
CA GLN A 326 -11.84 3.26 -11.39
C GLN A 326 -13.19 3.91 -11.07
N VAL A 327 -14.27 3.41 -11.65
CA VAL A 327 -15.61 3.97 -11.48
C VAL A 327 -16.49 2.99 -10.71
N LEU A 328 -16.87 3.35 -9.49
CA LEU A 328 -17.85 2.59 -8.71
C LEU A 328 -19.26 2.94 -9.15
N LYS A 329 -20.03 1.93 -9.53
CA LYS A 329 -21.47 2.04 -9.69
C LYS A 329 -22.16 1.59 -8.40
N THR A 330 -22.94 2.48 -7.80
CA THR A 330 -23.66 2.25 -6.55
C THR A 330 -25.15 2.61 -6.70
N THR A 331 -25.90 2.59 -5.62
CA THR A 331 -27.31 2.99 -5.59
C THR A 331 -27.51 4.20 -4.68
N LEU A 332 -28.54 4.99 -4.93
CA LEU A 332 -28.91 6.11 -4.05
C LEU A 332 -29.20 5.63 -2.62
N SER A 333 -29.75 4.43 -2.45
CA SER A 333 -30.01 3.85 -1.12
C SER A 333 -28.70 3.54 -0.37
N GLU A 334 -27.67 3.07 -1.07
CA GLU A 334 -26.37 2.83 -0.47
C GLU A 334 -25.67 4.13 -0.08
N VAL A 335 -25.75 5.19 -0.91
CA VAL A 335 -25.21 6.51 -0.55
C VAL A 335 -25.94 7.09 0.67
N LYS A 336 -27.27 6.96 0.73
CA LYS A 336 -28.09 7.40 1.88
C LYS A 336 -27.79 6.62 3.16
N SER A 337 -27.35 5.36 3.06
CA SER A 337 -26.99 4.54 4.23
C SER A 337 -25.68 4.98 4.90
N LEU A 338 -24.88 5.86 4.26
CA LEU A 338 -23.63 6.39 4.81
C LEU A 338 -23.89 7.51 5.84
N ASN A 339 -24.61 7.20 6.89
CA ASN A 339 -25.13 8.19 7.87
C ASN A 339 -24.73 7.90 9.32
N SER A 340 -23.83 6.95 9.55
CA SER A 340 -23.39 6.54 10.88
C SER A 340 -21.89 6.16 10.89
N SER A 341 -21.30 6.05 12.06
CA SER A 341 -19.91 5.59 12.22
C SER A 341 -19.66 4.18 11.67
N GLN A 342 -20.69 3.34 11.58
CA GLN A 342 -20.58 2.02 10.96
C GLN A 342 -20.35 2.08 9.44
N SER A 343 -20.66 3.22 8.81
CA SER A 343 -20.46 3.43 7.37
C SER A 343 -19.05 3.93 7.03
N GLU A 344 -18.27 4.24 8.05
CA GLU A 344 -16.92 4.81 7.93
C GLU A 344 -16.01 3.93 7.07
N LEU A 345 -15.96 2.64 7.36
CA LEU A 345 -15.16 1.68 6.60
C LEU A 345 -15.58 1.63 5.11
N LYS A 346 -16.89 1.72 4.84
CA LYS A 346 -17.42 1.69 3.46
C LYS A 346 -17.03 2.95 2.68
N ILE A 347 -17.09 4.14 3.32
CA ILE A 347 -16.64 5.40 2.72
C ILE A 347 -15.17 5.33 2.34
N LEU A 348 -14.36 4.79 3.22
CA LEU A 348 -12.92 4.66 3.01
C LEU A 348 -12.61 3.64 1.92
N GLN A 349 -13.29 2.49 1.92
CA GLN A 349 -13.18 1.51 0.86
C GLN A 349 -13.51 2.14 -0.50
N TRP A 350 -14.61 2.88 -0.60
CA TRP A 350 -15.01 3.54 -1.83
C TRP A 350 -13.98 4.57 -2.29
N THR A 351 -13.51 5.42 -1.37
CA THR A 351 -12.54 6.47 -1.69
C THR A 351 -11.13 5.95 -1.93
N SER A 352 -10.82 4.71 -1.49
CA SER A 352 -9.53 4.07 -1.70
C SER A 352 -9.45 3.28 -3.00
N LEU A 353 -10.55 2.65 -3.40
CA LEU A 353 -10.56 1.74 -4.56
C LEU A 353 -10.98 2.42 -5.87
N TYR A 354 -11.66 3.56 -5.79
CA TYR A 354 -12.25 4.20 -6.96
C TYR A 354 -11.87 5.69 -7.02
N GLU A 355 -11.79 6.23 -8.23
CA GLU A 355 -11.59 7.66 -8.47
C GLU A 355 -12.93 8.40 -8.59
N TYR A 356 -13.94 7.70 -9.08
CA TYR A 356 -15.28 8.23 -9.30
C TYR A 356 -16.32 7.30 -8.74
N ILE A 357 -17.41 7.87 -8.21
CA ILE A 357 -18.60 7.13 -7.78
C ILE A 357 -19.80 7.67 -8.55
N ILE A 358 -20.59 6.78 -9.13
CA ILE A 358 -21.80 7.13 -9.86
C ILE A 358 -22.97 6.30 -9.36
N PHE A 359 -24.17 6.90 -9.36
CA PHE A 359 -25.43 6.17 -9.16
C PHE A 359 -26.54 6.69 -10.09
N ASP A 360 -27.50 5.82 -10.39
CA ASP A 360 -28.67 6.20 -11.17
C ASP A 360 -29.74 6.74 -10.20
N SER A 361 -30.13 8.00 -10.39
CA SER A 361 -31.34 8.58 -9.83
C SER A 361 -32.44 8.44 -10.88
N ASN A 362 -33.71 8.32 -10.46
CA ASN A 362 -34.86 7.96 -11.29
C ASN A 362 -34.95 8.62 -12.69
N VAL A 363 -34.21 9.69 -12.92
CA VAL A 363 -34.23 10.45 -14.19
C VAL A 363 -32.79 10.75 -14.69
N LYS A 364 -31.78 10.71 -13.84
CA LYS A 364 -30.42 11.25 -14.14
C LYS A 364 -29.33 10.40 -13.51
N LYS A 365 -28.15 10.36 -14.14
CA LYS A 365 -26.95 9.82 -13.52
C LYS A 365 -26.28 10.89 -12.69
N MET A 366 -25.92 10.52 -11.47
CA MET A 366 -25.23 11.40 -10.53
C MET A 366 -23.82 10.88 -10.31
N GLY A 367 -22.82 11.78 -10.29
CA GLY A 367 -21.41 11.42 -10.12
C GLY A 367 -20.69 12.35 -9.14
N ILE A 368 -19.63 11.84 -8.53
CA ILE A 368 -18.74 12.58 -7.64
C ILE A 368 -17.31 12.03 -7.76
N ARG A 369 -16.30 12.89 -7.55
CA ARG A 369 -14.91 12.45 -7.37
C ARG A 369 -14.71 11.96 -5.94
N THR A 370 -13.97 10.90 -5.75
CA THR A 370 -13.66 10.38 -4.41
C THR A 370 -12.78 11.33 -3.61
N SER A 371 -11.98 12.19 -4.27
CA SER A 371 -11.27 13.31 -3.64
C SER A 371 -12.19 14.24 -2.86
N ASP A 372 -13.37 14.54 -3.42
CA ASP A 372 -14.33 15.45 -2.78
C ASP A 372 -14.98 14.79 -1.56
N ILE A 373 -15.21 13.48 -1.63
CA ILE A 373 -15.68 12.69 -0.48
C ILE A 373 -14.64 12.67 0.63
N ARG A 374 -13.34 12.51 0.29
CA ARG A 374 -12.24 12.55 1.28
C ARG A 374 -12.19 13.91 1.98
N GLN A 375 -12.36 14.99 1.24
CA GLN A 375 -12.39 16.34 1.81
C GLN A 375 -13.56 16.53 2.77
N LEU A 376 -14.75 16.11 2.40
CA LEU A 376 -15.93 16.15 3.28
C LEU A 376 -15.71 15.31 4.54
N TYR A 377 -15.11 14.15 4.40
CA TYR A 377 -14.79 13.26 5.51
C TYR A 377 -13.71 13.84 6.44
N LYS A 378 -12.68 14.49 5.90
CA LYS A 378 -11.67 15.20 6.68
C LYS A 378 -12.31 16.31 7.52
N THR A 379 -13.19 17.11 6.95
CA THR A 379 -13.96 18.15 7.66
C THR A 379 -14.80 17.56 8.81
N LEU A 380 -15.42 16.40 8.60
CA LEU A 380 -16.15 15.69 9.65
C LEU A 380 -15.22 15.30 10.82
N HIS A 381 -14.03 14.81 10.51
CA HIS A 381 -13.05 14.41 11.53
C HIS A 381 -12.49 15.60 12.32
N GLU A 382 -12.19 16.70 11.65
CA GLU A 382 -11.73 17.94 12.29
C GLU A 382 -12.80 18.49 13.25
N GLN A 383 -14.07 18.43 12.89
CA GLN A 383 -15.18 18.81 13.77
C GLN A 383 -15.37 17.85 14.96
N ARG A 384 -15.02 16.57 14.79
CA ARG A 384 -15.07 15.56 15.85
C ARG A 384 -14.02 15.82 16.94
N SER A 385 -12.84 16.27 16.57
CA SER A 385 -11.73 16.55 17.51
C SER A 385 -11.95 17.82 18.32
N THR A 386 -12.78 18.75 17.86
CA THR A 386 -13.05 20.03 18.55
C THR A 386 -14.28 20.01 19.46
N THR A 387 -15.15 19.00 19.36
CA THR A 387 -16.41 18.91 20.12
C THR A 387 -16.38 17.71 21.08
N PHE A 388 -15.93 17.93 22.30
CA PHE A 388 -16.09 16.98 23.41
C PHE A 388 -17.60 16.85 23.74
N GLY A 389 -18.23 15.72 23.35
CA GLY A 389 -19.45 15.27 24.02
C GLY A 389 -20.77 15.16 23.25
N MET A 390 -20.90 15.52 21.96
CA MET A 390 -22.15 15.31 21.18
C MET A 390 -21.93 14.82 19.76
N ASN A 391 -21.82 13.50 19.59
CA ASN A 391 -21.57 12.86 18.30
C ASN A 391 -22.81 12.59 17.42
N SER A 392 -24.03 12.86 17.88
CA SER A 392 -25.26 12.41 17.19
C SER A 392 -25.65 13.22 15.95
N GLY A 393 -25.09 14.39 15.74
CA GLY A 393 -25.44 15.28 14.62
C GLY A 393 -24.45 15.35 13.46
N LEU A 394 -23.25 14.81 13.60
CA LEU A 394 -22.19 14.97 12.58
C LEU A 394 -22.39 14.08 11.35
N TRP A 395 -22.77 12.83 11.54
CA TRP A 395 -23.02 11.89 10.46
C TRP A 395 -24.20 12.27 9.56
N PRO A 396 -25.35 12.68 10.07
CA PRO A 396 -26.42 13.22 9.25
C PRO A 396 -26.01 14.45 8.43
N LYS A 397 -25.22 15.36 9.02
CA LYS A 397 -24.66 16.52 8.31
C LYS A 397 -23.71 16.10 7.20
N PHE A 398 -22.81 15.17 7.48
CA PHE A 398 -21.90 14.62 6.48
C PHE A 398 -22.67 13.98 5.32
N ASN A 399 -23.66 13.12 5.60
CA ASN A 399 -24.47 12.48 4.58
C ASN A 399 -25.23 13.48 3.73
N SER A 400 -25.81 14.52 4.34
CA SER A 400 -26.45 15.62 3.62
C SER A 400 -25.47 16.37 2.71
N SER A 401 -24.27 16.68 3.20
CA SER A 401 -23.23 17.33 2.41
C SER A 401 -22.72 16.43 1.28
N LEU A 402 -22.58 15.13 1.54
CA LEU A 402 -22.22 14.13 0.55
C LEU A 402 -23.26 14.04 -0.58
N LEU A 403 -24.53 13.94 -0.25
CA LEU A 403 -25.62 13.89 -1.25
C LEU A 403 -25.67 15.16 -2.09
N ASN A 404 -25.41 16.33 -1.49
CA ASN A 404 -25.40 17.61 -2.20
C ASN A 404 -24.14 17.81 -3.07
N ALA A 405 -23.07 17.08 -2.81
CA ALA A 405 -21.82 17.14 -3.58
C ALA A 405 -21.91 16.30 -4.87
N PHE A 406 -22.85 15.36 -4.98
CA PHE A 406 -23.08 14.65 -6.23
C PHE A 406 -23.67 15.60 -7.29
N THR A 407 -23.12 15.55 -8.48
CA THR A 407 -23.54 16.38 -9.62
C THR A 407 -24.06 15.52 -10.75
N GLU A 408 -24.92 16.10 -11.60
CA GLU A 408 -25.43 15.41 -12.78
C GLU A 408 -24.30 15.16 -13.79
N VAL A 409 -24.19 13.90 -14.26
CA VAL A 409 -23.21 13.51 -15.28
C VAL A 409 -23.94 12.89 -16.49
N VAL A 410 -23.51 13.32 -17.67
CA VAL A 410 -24.02 12.80 -18.95
C VAL A 410 -22.99 11.79 -19.45
N LEU A 411 -23.33 10.50 -19.31
CA LEU A 411 -22.52 9.40 -19.81
C LEU A 411 -23.26 8.82 -21.02
N VAL A 412 -22.89 9.29 -22.21
CA VAL A 412 -23.45 8.83 -23.48
C VAL A 412 -22.76 7.57 -23.95
#